data_5dd746e9a4d94dc47cadc28c7ed7cfe8
#
_entry.id   5dd746e9a4d94dc47cadc28c7ed7cfe8
#
_cell.length_a   1.000
_cell.length_b   1.000
_cell.length_c   1.000
_cell.angle_alpha   90.00
_cell.angle_beta   90.00
_cell.angle_gamma   90.00
#
_symmetry.space_group_name_H-M   'P 1'
#
loop_
_entity.id
_entity.type
_entity.pdbx_description
1 polymer ?
#
loop_
_entity_poly.entity_id
_entity_poly.type
_entity_poly.pdbx_seq_one_letter_code
_entity_poly.pdbx_strand_id
1 'polypeptide(L)'
;MLASLLATGCGTTRWTDSARTATEQLLTSDAIERAVMQVDATPLAGRKAFLDVSAMNQTNDSAYLSSSLRHQLLACGVGIAESKADAEVIVEARAGAIGTNRDELMVGIPQTNLTIMGIGGMLPEMSAAKRTDQEAVAKLSLFAYDRETGMPLWQSGVQNVASRTHDRW
;
A
#
# COMPACT_ATOMS: atom_id res chain seq x y z
N MET A 1 -14.27 -53.86 -23.80
CA MET A 1 -13.19 -53.18 -23.05
C MET A 1 -13.25 -51.71 -23.33
N LEU A 2 -13.77 -50.95 -22.38
CA LEU A 2 -13.98 -49.50 -22.47
C LEU A 2 -12.76 -48.84 -21.81
N ALA A 3 -11.90 -48.21 -22.60
CA ALA A 3 -10.74 -47.45 -22.09
C ALA A 3 -11.23 -46.06 -21.65
N SER A 4 -11.32 -45.82 -20.34
CA SER A 4 -11.55 -44.50 -19.76
C SER A 4 -10.30 -43.65 -19.92
N LEU A 5 -10.32 -42.68 -20.84
CA LEU A 5 -9.36 -41.57 -20.90
C LEU A 5 -9.60 -40.66 -19.71
N LEU A 6 -8.72 -40.71 -18.70
CA LEU A 6 -8.62 -39.70 -17.65
C LEU A 6 -7.97 -38.45 -18.27
N ALA A 7 -8.78 -37.45 -18.62
CA ALA A 7 -8.33 -36.14 -18.99
C ALA A 7 -7.86 -35.41 -17.72
N THR A 8 -6.56 -35.41 -17.45
CA THR A 8 -5.95 -34.53 -16.43
C THR A 8 -5.90 -33.12 -16.99
N GLY A 9 -6.88 -32.29 -16.64
CA GLY A 9 -6.87 -30.88 -16.98
C GLY A 9 -5.85 -30.14 -16.11
N CYS A 10 -4.72 -29.69 -16.68
CA CYS A 10 -3.85 -28.70 -16.05
C CYS A 10 -4.49 -27.31 -16.20
N GLY A 11 -5.12 -26.81 -15.15
CA GLY A 11 -5.54 -25.43 -15.09
C GLY A 11 -4.36 -24.55 -14.68
N THR A 12 -4.01 -23.55 -15.49
CA THR A 12 -3.08 -22.48 -15.10
C THR A 12 -3.90 -21.26 -14.65
N THR A 13 -3.78 -20.89 -13.38
CA THR A 13 -4.35 -19.64 -12.89
C THR A 13 -3.37 -18.52 -13.22
N ARG A 14 -3.76 -17.55 -14.04
CA ARG A 14 -2.99 -16.33 -14.24
C ARG A 14 -3.35 -15.33 -13.14
N TRP A 15 -2.33 -14.90 -12.42
CA TRP A 15 -2.39 -13.75 -11.54
C TRP A 15 -2.02 -12.49 -12.35
N THR A 16 -2.36 -11.31 -11.87
CA THR A 16 -2.07 -10.04 -12.54
C THR A 16 -0.61 -9.94 -12.99
N ASP A 17 -0.36 -9.53 -14.24
CA ASP A 17 0.98 -9.30 -14.81
C ASP A 17 1.63 -7.99 -14.29
N SER A 18 1.05 -7.34 -13.26
CA SER A 18 1.64 -6.17 -12.62
C SER A 18 2.77 -6.58 -11.68
N ALA A 19 3.75 -5.68 -11.47
CA ALA A 19 4.87 -5.89 -10.54
C ALA A 19 4.41 -6.15 -9.09
N ARG A 20 3.16 -5.83 -8.76
CA ARG A 20 2.50 -6.07 -7.47
C ARG A 20 1.20 -6.82 -7.69
N THR A 21 0.90 -7.77 -6.80
CA THR A 21 -0.37 -8.52 -6.84
C THR A 21 -1.56 -7.62 -6.50
N ALA A 22 -2.76 -8.02 -6.91
CA ALA A 22 -3.99 -7.30 -6.57
C ALA A 22 -4.20 -7.21 -5.05
N THR A 23 -3.86 -8.29 -4.31
CA THR A 23 -3.92 -8.32 -2.85
C THR A 23 -2.98 -7.30 -2.21
N GLU A 24 -1.73 -7.19 -2.69
CA GLU A 24 -0.78 -6.19 -2.21
C GLU A 24 -1.27 -4.76 -2.47
N GLN A 25 -1.84 -4.51 -3.65
CA GLN A 25 -2.40 -3.20 -3.99
C GLN A 25 -3.60 -2.85 -3.08
N LEU A 26 -4.50 -3.82 -2.86
CA LEU A 26 -5.66 -3.64 -1.99
C LEU A 26 -5.24 -3.36 -0.54
N LEU A 27 -4.32 -4.14 0.01
CA LEU A 27 -3.83 -3.95 1.38
C LEU A 27 -3.11 -2.60 1.55
N THR A 28 -2.31 -2.20 0.55
CA THR A 28 -1.61 -0.91 0.58
C THR A 28 -2.59 0.26 0.54
N SER A 29 -3.59 0.22 -0.35
CA SER A 29 -4.60 1.27 -0.44
C SER A 29 -5.45 1.35 0.83
N ASP A 30 -5.86 0.21 1.42
CA ASP A 30 -6.58 0.18 2.70
C ASP A 30 -5.75 0.77 3.84
N ALA A 31 -4.46 0.42 3.94
CA ALA A 31 -3.58 0.98 4.96
C ALA A 31 -3.42 2.51 4.81
N ILE A 32 -3.28 3.01 3.57
CA ILE A 32 -3.20 4.44 3.26
C ILE A 32 -4.50 5.14 3.66
N GLU A 33 -5.64 4.64 3.21
CA GLU A 33 -6.94 5.26 3.50
C GLU A 33 -7.20 5.34 5.00
N ARG A 34 -6.98 4.26 5.72
CA ARG A 34 -7.17 4.23 7.18
C ARG A 34 -6.20 5.14 7.93
N ALA A 35 -4.98 5.31 7.44
CA ALA A 35 -4.02 6.25 8.02
C ALA A 35 -4.44 7.71 7.73
N VAL A 36 -4.89 8.00 6.51
CA VAL A 36 -5.38 9.32 6.10
C VAL A 36 -6.65 9.71 6.86
N MET A 37 -7.58 8.78 7.06
CA MET A 37 -8.83 9.03 7.83
C MET A 37 -8.59 9.41 9.30
N GLN A 38 -7.42 9.08 9.87
CA GLN A 38 -7.03 9.49 11.23
C GLN A 38 -6.52 10.94 11.29
N VAL A 39 -6.31 11.58 10.12
CA VAL A 39 -5.86 12.97 10.07
C VAL A 39 -7.06 13.90 10.30
N ASP A 40 -7.10 14.54 11.46
CA ASP A 40 -8.08 15.60 11.76
C ASP A 40 -7.49 16.97 11.44
N ALA A 41 -7.86 17.51 10.30
CA ALA A 41 -7.47 18.84 9.84
C ALA A 41 -8.55 19.91 10.11
N THR A 42 -9.58 19.60 10.91
CA THR A 42 -10.66 20.55 11.29
C THR A 42 -10.13 21.89 11.85
N PRO A 43 -8.99 21.94 12.59
CA PRO A 43 -8.43 23.21 13.01
C PRO A 43 -8.02 24.16 11.87
N LEU A 44 -7.90 23.67 10.64
CA LEU A 44 -7.58 24.44 9.44
C LEU A 44 -8.84 24.74 8.59
N ALA A 45 -10.04 24.36 9.05
CA ALA A 45 -11.28 24.55 8.30
C ALA A 45 -11.50 26.02 7.93
N GLY A 46 -11.99 26.25 6.72
CA GLY A 46 -12.22 27.59 6.16
C GLY A 46 -10.98 28.29 5.61
N ARG A 47 -9.78 27.76 5.82
CA ARG A 47 -8.53 28.28 5.24
C ARG A 47 -8.25 27.66 3.89
N LYS A 48 -7.51 28.39 3.04
CA LYS A 48 -7.05 27.92 1.75
C LYS A 48 -5.61 27.39 1.87
N ALA A 49 -5.42 26.09 1.73
CA ALA A 49 -4.15 25.41 1.95
C ALA A 49 -3.56 24.83 0.66
N PHE A 50 -2.26 24.96 0.48
CA PHE A 50 -1.48 24.24 -0.53
C PHE A 50 -0.91 22.95 0.11
N LEU A 51 -1.22 21.80 -0.47
CA LEU A 51 -0.64 20.53 -0.04
C LEU A 51 0.71 20.30 -0.71
N ASP A 52 1.79 20.41 0.08
CA ASP A 52 3.14 20.10 -0.38
C ASP A 52 3.44 18.61 -0.15
N VAL A 53 3.63 17.89 -1.25
CA VAL A 53 3.91 16.46 -1.28
C VAL A 53 5.35 16.14 -1.68
N SER A 54 6.22 17.13 -1.73
CA SER A 54 7.60 16.98 -2.18
C SER A 54 8.40 15.94 -1.38
N ALA A 55 8.11 15.82 -0.08
CA ALA A 55 8.74 14.83 0.81
C ALA A 55 8.21 13.39 0.63
N MET A 56 7.21 13.17 -0.24
CA MET A 56 6.62 11.85 -0.50
C MET A 56 7.05 11.22 -1.83
N ASN A 57 7.84 11.92 -2.64
CA ASN A 57 8.16 11.54 -4.03
C ASN A 57 8.93 10.22 -4.21
N GLN A 58 9.33 9.56 -3.12
CA GLN A 58 10.09 8.31 -3.17
C GLN A 58 9.22 7.05 -2.98
N THR A 59 7.92 7.18 -2.85
CA THR A 59 7.02 6.05 -2.68
C THR A 59 6.23 5.74 -3.95
N ASN A 60 6.10 4.47 -4.30
CA ASN A 60 5.34 4.03 -5.49
C ASN A 60 3.85 4.45 -5.44
N ASP A 61 3.31 4.69 -4.24
CA ASP A 61 1.91 5.03 -4.01
C ASP A 61 1.70 6.52 -3.71
N SER A 62 2.70 7.37 -4.01
CA SER A 62 2.67 8.82 -3.71
C SER A 62 1.49 9.55 -4.35
N ALA A 63 1.12 9.20 -5.59
CA ALA A 63 -0.01 9.81 -6.29
C ALA A 63 -1.34 9.45 -5.59
N TYR A 64 -1.52 8.18 -5.20
CA TYR A 64 -2.71 7.73 -4.49
C TYR A 64 -2.82 8.39 -3.10
N LEU A 65 -1.72 8.40 -2.34
CA LEU A 65 -1.66 9.07 -1.04
C LEU A 65 -1.96 10.57 -1.16
N SER A 66 -1.38 11.26 -2.15
CA SER A 66 -1.64 12.68 -2.40
C SER A 66 -3.11 12.96 -2.66
N SER A 67 -3.75 12.14 -3.50
CA SER A 67 -5.19 12.24 -3.79
C SER A 67 -6.04 12.00 -2.53
N SER A 68 -5.72 10.98 -1.74
CA SER A 68 -6.43 10.65 -0.50
C SER A 68 -6.29 11.76 0.55
N LEU A 69 -5.10 12.38 0.67
CA LEU A 69 -4.88 13.53 1.56
C LEU A 69 -5.66 14.76 1.12
N ARG A 70 -5.70 15.06 -0.18
CA ARG A 70 -6.53 16.17 -0.72
C ARG A 70 -8.00 15.96 -0.37
N HIS A 71 -8.49 14.74 -0.56
CA HIS A 71 -9.87 14.37 -0.20
C HIS A 71 -10.14 14.58 1.30
N GLN A 72 -9.24 14.10 2.17
CA GLN A 72 -9.40 14.27 3.63
C GLN A 72 -9.38 15.73 4.07
N LEU A 73 -8.48 16.55 3.52
CA LEU A 73 -8.43 17.98 3.81
C LEU A 73 -9.75 18.67 3.41
N LEU A 74 -10.28 18.36 2.24
CA LEU A 74 -11.59 18.89 1.80
C LEU A 74 -12.71 18.41 2.71
N ALA A 75 -12.72 17.15 3.15
CA ALA A 75 -13.70 16.59 4.08
C ALA A 75 -13.66 17.29 5.45
N CYS A 76 -12.47 17.76 5.88
CA CYS A 76 -12.29 18.58 7.09
C CYS A 76 -12.64 20.07 6.88
N GLY A 77 -13.11 20.48 5.69
CA GLY A 77 -13.48 21.87 5.39
C GLY A 77 -12.30 22.77 5.01
N VAL A 78 -11.14 22.21 4.66
CA VAL A 78 -9.97 22.96 4.20
C VAL A 78 -10.07 23.15 2.68
N GLY A 79 -9.98 24.40 2.20
CA GLY A 79 -9.94 24.71 0.76
C GLY A 79 -8.56 24.33 0.17
N ILE A 80 -8.53 23.78 -1.04
CA ILE A 80 -7.27 23.44 -1.71
C ILE A 80 -6.84 24.56 -2.66
N ALA A 81 -5.61 25.05 -2.48
CA ALA A 81 -4.93 25.95 -3.41
C ALA A 81 -4.13 25.13 -4.45
N GLU A 82 -4.16 25.57 -5.70
CA GLU A 82 -3.41 24.91 -6.78
C GLU A 82 -1.94 25.37 -6.80
N SER A 83 -1.63 26.53 -6.22
CA SER A 83 -0.25 26.99 -6.09
C SER A 83 0.04 27.47 -4.66
N LYS A 84 1.34 27.48 -4.28
CA LYS A 84 1.78 28.05 -3.00
C LYS A 84 1.44 29.52 -2.87
N ALA A 85 1.44 30.28 -3.99
CA ALA A 85 1.15 31.70 -3.99
C ALA A 85 -0.30 32.02 -3.63
N ASP A 86 -1.23 31.14 -3.99
CA ASP A 86 -2.67 31.30 -3.77
C ASP A 86 -3.15 30.77 -2.42
N ALA A 87 -2.23 30.20 -1.63
CA ALA A 87 -2.54 29.62 -0.34
C ALA A 87 -2.32 30.61 0.81
N GLU A 88 -3.10 30.45 1.86
CA GLU A 88 -2.88 31.09 3.18
C GLU A 88 -1.97 30.19 4.05
N VAL A 89 -2.15 28.87 3.90
CA VAL A 89 -1.48 27.85 4.70
C VAL A 89 -0.74 26.89 3.79
N ILE A 90 0.45 26.48 4.20
CA ILE A 90 1.18 25.36 3.58
C ILE A 90 0.98 24.15 4.48
N VAL A 91 0.45 23.07 3.92
CA VAL A 91 0.36 21.76 4.58
C VAL A 91 1.41 20.85 3.95
N GLU A 92 2.43 20.51 4.72
CA GLU A 92 3.49 19.60 4.27
C GLU A 92 3.18 18.18 4.74
N ALA A 93 3.15 17.22 3.80
CA ALA A 93 2.91 15.83 4.07
C ALA A 93 4.21 15.01 3.94
N ARG A 94 4.43 14.11 4.91
CA ARG A 94 5.56 13.17 4.92
C ARG A 94 5.08 11.74 5.01
N ALA A 95 5.61 10.86 4.15
CA ALA A 95 5.43 9.42 4.24
C ALA A 95 6.72 8.79 4.80
N GLY A 96 6.62 8.18 5.98
CA GLY A 96 7.76 7.53 6.63
C GLY A 96 7.97 6.08 6.17
N ALA A 97 6.88 5.37 5.88
CA ALA A 97 6.90 4.02 5.33
C ALA A 97 5.57 3.73 4.63
N ILE A 98 5.63 3.22 3.40
CA ILE A 98 4.50 2.62 2.71
C ILE A 98 5.04 1.38 2.01
N GLY A 99 4.53 0.21 2.36
CA GLY A 99 5.03 -1.04 1.80
C GLY A 99 4.27 -2.26 2.29
N THR A 100 4.61 -3.42 1.71
CA THR A 100 4.02 -4.71 2.03
C THR A 100 5.09 -5.69 2.48
N ASN A 101 4.76 -6.48 3.51
CA ASN A 101 5.50 -7.66 3.95
C ASN A 101 4.68 -8.90 3.57
N ARG A 102 5.37 -9.97 3.21
CA ARG A 102 4.78 -11.25 2.91
C ARG A 102 5.56 -12.35 3.61
N ASP A 103 4.88 -13.11 4.44
CA ASP A 103 5.41 -14.26 5.12
C ASP A 103 4.72 -15.52 4.60
N GLU A 104 5.52 -16.50 4.14
CA GLU A 104 5.02 -17.80 3.70
C GLU A 104 5.57 -18.91 4.58
N LEU A 105 4.66 -19.70 5.14
CA LEU A 105 4.97 -20.94 5.81
C LEU A 105 4.41 -22.10 4.98
N MET A 106 5.28 -23.01 4.56
CA MET A 106 4.91 -24.19 3.81
C MET A 106 5.40 -25.45 4.54
N VAL A 107 4.50 -26.42 4.66
CA VAL A 107 4.83 -27.79 5.11
C VAL A 107 4.73 -28.70 3.91
N GLY A 108 5.89 -29.15 3.41
CA GLY A 108 5.97 -29.96 2.18
C GLY A 108 7.35 -29.93 1.54
N ILE A 109 7.40 -30.28 0.27
CA ILE A 109 8.63 -30.25 -0.55
C ILE A 109 8.57 -28.99 -1.42
N PRO A 110 9.49 -28.01 -1.24
CA PRO A 110 9.54 -26.84 -2.10
C PRO A 110 9.93 -27.21 -3.53
N GLN A 111 9.55 -26.39 -4.49
CA GLN A 111 9.98 -26.52 -5.86
C GLN A 111 11.52 -26.54 -5.91
N THR A 112 12.09 -27.61 -6.43
CA THR A 112 13.53 -27.81 -6.44
C THR A 112 14.00 -28.28 -7.82
N ASN A 113 15.05 -27.66 -8.33
CA ASN A 113 15.74 -28.15 -9.54
C ASN A 113 16.73 -29.23 -9.12
N LEU A 114 16.46 -30.47 -9.52
CA LEU A 114 17.36 -31.59 -9.29
C LEU A 114 18.13 -31.90 -10.58
N THR A 115 19.45 -31.85 -10.49
CA THR A 115 20.34 -32.37 -11.52
C THR A 115 20.98 -33.65 -11.00
N ILE A 116 20.49 -34.81 -11.44
CA ILE A 116 21.06 -36.12 -11.10
C ILE A 116 21.67 -36.68 -12.37
N MET A 117 22.98 -36.97 -12.34
CA MET A 117 23.75 -37.55 -13.45
C MET A 117 23.60 -36.82 -14.81
N GLY A 118 23.54 -35.49 -14.80
CA GLY A 118 23.45 -34.70 -16.04
C GLY A 118 22.04 -34.61 -16.64
N ILE A 119 21.03 -35.21 -16.02
CA ILE A 119 19.63 -35.09 -16.40
C ILE A 119 18.99 -34.07 -15.43
N GLY A 120 18.69 -32.84 -15.94
CA GLY A 120 17.97 -31.81 -15.19
C GLY A 120 16.48 -32.13 -15.14
N GLY A 121 15.91 -32.18 -13.93
CA GLY A 121 14.47 -32.30 -13.68
C GLY A 121 14.01 -31.24 -12.71
N MET A 122 12.80 -30.73 -12.90
CA MET A 122 12.13 -29.84 -11.95
C MET A 122 11.14 -30.67 -11.14
N LEU A 123 11.33 -30.73 -9.81
CA LEU A 123 10.32 -31.24 -8.90
C LEU A 123 9.31 -30.13 -8.64
N PRO A 124 8.03 -30.34 -8.94
CA PRO A 124 7.00 -29.37 -8.61
C PRO A 124 6.83 -29.25 -7.09
N GLU A 125 6.36 -28.11 -6.63
CA GLU A 125 5.98 -27.88 -5.23
C GLU A 125 4.91 -28.89 -4.82
N MET A 126 5.14 -29.62 -3.73
CA MET A 126 4.18 -30.54 -3.11
C MET A 126 3.95 -30.07 -1.67
N SER A 127 2.94 -29.23 -1.46
CA SER A 127 2.59 -28.74 -0.13
C SER A 127 1.44 -29.54 0.48
N ALA A 128 1.63 -30.02 1.71
CA ALA A 128 0.56 -30.59 2.51
C ALA A 128 -0.25 -29.51 3.25
N ALA A 129 0.40 -28.39 3.57
CA ALA A 129 -0.23 -27.19 4.10
C ALA A 129 0.59 -25.96 3.69
N LYS A 130 -0.10 -24.87 3.32
CA LYS A 130 0.50 -23.58 3.00
C LYS A 130 -0.25 -22.47 3.72
N ARG A 131 0.48 -21.58 4.36
CA ARG A 131 -0.04 -20.36 4.96
C ARG A 131 0.71 -19.19 4.37
N THR A 132 -0.02 -18.21 3.89
CA THR A 132 0.52 -16.95 3.41
C THR A 132 -0.10 -15.82 4.22
N ASP A 133 0.73 -15.09 4.94
CA ASP A 133 0.34 -13.88 5.67
C ASP A 133 0.88 -12.67 4.91
N GLN A 134 0.03 -11.70 4.61
CA GLN A 134 0.41 -10.46 3.96
C GLN A 134 0.00 -9.28 4.84
N GLU A 135 0.91 -8.33 4.99
CA GLU A 135 0.69 -7.11 5.75
C GLU A 135 1.15 -5.91 4.92
N ALA A 136 0.30 -4.88 4.83
CA ALA A 136 0.69 -3.57 4.34
C ALA A 136 0.75 -2.58 5.50
N VAL A 137 1.74 -1.69 5.45
CA VAL A 137 1.94 -0.65 6.47
C VAL A 137 1.94 0.71 5.77
N ALA A 138 1.21 1.67 6.37
CA ALA A 138 1.28 3.07 6.00
C ALA A 138 1.60 3.93 7.24
N LYS A 139 2.70 4.68 7.17
CA LYS A 139 3.11 5.65 8.19
C LYS A 139 3.25 7.01 7.57
N LEU A 140 2.46 7.97 8.06
CA LEU A 140 2.45 9.34 7.56
C LEU A 140 2.34 10.36 8.69
N SER A 141 2.70 11.59 8.40
CA SER A 141 2.48 12.76 9.28
C SER A 141 2.33 14.02 8.45
N LEU A 142 1.52 14.95 8.93
CA LEU A 142 1.32 16.25 8.32
C LEU A 142 1.60 17.35 9.34
N PHE A 143 2.09 18.47 8.86
CA PHE A 143 2.15 19.70 9.64
C PHE A 143 1.81 20.89 8.74
N ALA A 144 1.27 21.93 9.35
CA ALA A 144 0.84 23.11 8.66
C ALA A 144 1.47 24.37 9.27
N TYR A 145 1.80 25.31 8.42
CA TYR A 145 2.31 26.62 8.82
C TYR A 145 1.73 27.75 7.96
N ASP A 146 1.68 28.92 8.51
CA ASP A 146 1.28 30.13 7.81
C ASP A 146 2.28 30.45 6.70
N ARG A 147 1.78 30.68 5.48
CA ARG A 147 2.64 30.88 4.29
C ARG A 147 3.53 32.12 4.39
N GLU A 148 3.02 33.21 5.00
CA GLU A 148 3.72 34.49 5.02
C GLU A 148 4.72 34.59 6.17
N THR A 149 4.31 34.13 7.35
CA THR A 149 5.11 34.25 8.58
C THR A 149 5.96 33.02 8.85
N GLY A 150 5.65 31.87 8.25
CA GLY A 150 6.28 30.58 8.55
C GLY A 150 5.91 30.03 9.94
N MET A 151 4.98 30.63 10.66
CA MET A 151 4.60 30.20 12.00
C MET A 151 3.80 28.90 11.96
N PRO A 152 4.10 27.92 12.86
CA PRO A 152 3.36 26.67 12.90
C PRO A 152 1.91 26.91 13.33
N LEU A 153 0.97 26.25 12.64
CA LEU A 153 -0.45 26.35 12.89
C LEU A 153 -1.05 25.05 13.42
N TRP A 154 -0.57 23.92 12.90
CA TRP A 154 -1.16 22.62 13.21
C TRP A 154 -0.22 21.45 12.85
N GLN A 155 -0.44 20.31 13.49
CA GLN A 155 0.19 19.03 13.14
C GLN A 155 -0.79 17.88 13.41
N SER A 156 -0.75 16.85 12.55
CA SER A 156 -1.58 15.64 12.70
C SER A 156 -1.06 14.67 13.76
N GLY A 157 0.20 14.81 14.18
CA GLY A 157 0.93 13.71 14.80
C GLY A 157 1.32 12.63 13.77
N VAL A 158 1.81 11.49 14.24
CA VAL A 158 2.20 10.36 13.39
C VAL A 158 1.05 9.37 13.34
N GLN A 159 0.56 9.11 12.13
CA GLN A 159 -0.40 8.06 11.85
C GLN A 159 0.35 6.81 11.39
N ASN A 160 0.08 5.67 12.00
CA ASN A 160 0.71 4.39 11.66
C ASN A 160 -0.35 3.29 11.65
N VAL A 161 -0.61 2.74 10.48
CA VAL A 161 -1.67 1.75 10.26
C VAL A 161 -1.12 0.55 9.51
N ALA A 162 -1.53 -0.64 9.95
CA ALA A 162 -1.29 -1.90 9.25
C ALA A 162 -2.61 -2.49 8.76
N SER A 163 -2.61 -3.02 7.54
CA SER A 163 -3.69 -3.82 6.97
C SER A 163 -3.19 -5.24 6.69
N ARG A 164 -3.96 -6.27 7.03
CA ARG A 164 -3.51 -7.67 7.00
C ARG A 164 -4.53 -8.58 6.34
N THR A 165 -4.04 -9.57 5.62
CA THR A 165 -4.82 -10.74 5.18
C THR A 165 -4.11 -12.03 5.51
N HIS A 166 -4.89 -13.09 5.73
CA HIS A 166 -4.41 -14.43 6.07
C HIS A 166 -5.07 -15.45 5.15
N ASP A 167 -4.28 -16.10 4.31
CA ASP A 167 -4.73 -17.18 3.45
C ASP A 167 -4.18 -18.51 3.96
N ARG A 168 -5.05 -19.52 4.09
CA ARG A 168 -4.71 -20.88 4.53
C ARG A 168 -5.31 -21.89 3.55
N TRP A 169 -4.49 -22.86 3.16
CA TRP A 169 -4.85 -23.99 2.29
C TRP A 169 -4.58 -25.31 2.99
#